data_b9ea9382e101a287b0e18faff0a6c8bd
#
_entry.id   b9ea9382e101a287b0e18faff0a6c8bd
#
_cell.length_a   1.000
_cell.length_b   1.000
_cell.length_c   1.000
_cell.angle_alpha   90.00
_cell.angle_beta   90.00
_cell.angle_gamma   90.00
#
_symmetry.space_group_name_H-M   'P 1'
#
loop_
_entity.id
_entity.type
_entity.pdbx_description
1 polymer ?
#
loop_
_entity_poly.entity_id
_entity_poly.type
_entity_poly.pdbx_seq_one_letter_code
_entity_poly.pdbx_strand_id
1 'polypeptide(L)'
;MGLFPPSAFSLFHPRFHLTRPRIRTHLHSAKVVGGMAADPNDPDRIFYVAGSTVVYGHLGKTGGQSFLRGHDDDITCLAVSPSGTLIATGQEGVNADVVLWDATTGKEKFRLSEHDEGVACLAFSPDDRLLISCGIHADGKIFAWDTETGCIVANGALAPRETNAIAFAPKIQRNGTYYTFGTVGKEEVVIWGCDAGRGLIGGQKCGTGNTKRYFTSCVFSGDSQELYAGSKSGDISTFNVQGCVLRNWSPCCKGAAQVFMPVDNGRYYLVGGGDGSVGVFNPHKPPTVLDALDYVW
;
A
#
# COMPACT_ATOMS: atom_id res chain seq x y z
N MET A 1 58.16 -6.35 -14.52
CA MET A 1 57.67 -5.75 -15.78
C MET A 1 56.64 -6.67 -16.34
N GLY A 2 55.38 -6.27 -16.31
CA GLY A 2 54.25 -7.05 -16.81
C GLY A 2 52.98 -6.21 -16.60
N LEU A 3 52.68 -5.38 -17.59
CA LEU A 3 51.50 -4.51 -17.65
C LEU A 3 50.25 -5.31 -17.77
N PHE A 4 49.29 -5.12 -16.87
CA PHE A 4 47.91 -5.51 -17.07
C PHE A 4 47.15 -4.40 -17.77
N PRO A 5 46.38 -4.69 -18.82
CA PRO A 5 45.55 -3.71 -19.49
C PRO A 5 44.27 -3.44 -18.70
N PRO A 6 43.74 -2.21 -18.72
CA PRO A 6 42.40 -1.93 -18.19
C PRO A 6 41.38 -2.37 -19.22
N SER A 7 40.61 -3.41 -18.93
CA SER A 7 39.54 -3.86 -19.80
C SER A 7 38.23 -3.97 -19.09
N ALA A 8 37.25 -3.37 -19.72
CA ALA A 8 35.86 -3.81 -19.80
C ALA A 8 34.95 -3.56 -18.60
N PHE A 9 34.65 -2.29 -18.36
CA PHE A 9 33.30 -1.90 -17.91
C PHE A 9 32.67 -0.98 -18.97
N SER A 10 32.23 -1.56 -20.03
CA SER A 10 31.40 -0.92 -21.03
C SER A 10 30.55 -2.02 -21.67
N LEU A 11 29.26 -1.79 -21.70
CA LEU A 11 28.22 -2.55 -22.36
C LEU A 11 27.22 -3.20 -21.38
N PHE A 12 26.25 -2.39 -20.98
CA PHE A 12 24.83 -2.69 -21.09
C PHE A 12 24.05 -1.45 -20.64
N HIS A 13 23.94 -0.48 -21.55
CA HIS A 13 22.90 0.53 -21.52
C HIS A 13 21.78 0.05 -22.45
N PRO A 14 20.67 -0.44 -21.98
CA PRO A 14 19.49 -0.46 -22.81
C PRO A 14 18.98 0.98 -22.89
N ARG A 15 19.18 1.63 -24.04
CA ARG A 15 18.48 2.86 -24.40
C ARG A 15 17.00 2.51 -24.57
N PHE A 16 16.21 2.68 -23.53
CA PHE A 16 14.77 2.73 -23.65
C PHE A 16 14.38 4.04 -24.35
N HIS A 17 14.12 3.98 -25.65
CA HIS A 17 13.38 5.00 -26.34
C HIS A 17 11.91 4.89 -25.90
N LEU A 18 11.57 5.57 -24.80
CA LEU A 18 10.18 5.82 -24.42
C LEU A 18 9.58 6.84 -25.39
N THR A 19 8.94 6.35 -26.46
CA THR A 19 7.92 7.14 -27.13
C THR A 19 6.77 7.30 -26.11
N ARG A 20 6.70 8.50 -25.51
CA ARG A 20 5.67 8.86 -24.51
C ARG A 20 4.29 8.70 -25.13
N PRO A 21 3.43 7.76 -24.68
CA PRO A 21 2.02 7.93 -24.89
C PRO A 21 1.61 9.16 -24.10
N ARG A 22 1.02 10.16 -24.76
CA ARG A 22 0.36 11.27 -24.08
C ARG A 22 -0.89 10.71 -23.40
N ILE A 23 -0.75 10.15 -22.22
CA ILE A 23 -1.87 9.91 -21.32
C ILE A 23 -2.28 11.29 -20.81
N ARG A 24 -3.28 11.91 -21.41
CA ARG A 24 -3.99 13.02 -20.78
C ARG A 24 -4.88 12.41 -19.72
N THR A 25 -4.32 12.15 -18.56
CA THR A 25 -5.12 11.93 -17.36
C THR A 25 -5.56 13.31 -16.87
N HIS A 26 -6.83 13.61 -17.01
CA HIS A 26 -7.46 14.58 -16.15
C HIS A 26 -7.54 13.94 -14.76
N LEU A 27 -6.42 13.94 -14.04
CA LEU A 27 -6.37 13.68 -12.63
C LEU A 27 -7.06 14.85 -11.94
N HIS A 28 -8.37 14.79 -11.80
CA HIS A 28 -9.03 15.52 -10.75
C HIS A 28 -8.48 14.96 -9.45
N SER A 29 -8.04 15.83 -8.56
CA SER A 29 -7.24 15.56 -7.36
C SER A 29 -8.01 14.82 -6.25
N ALA A 30 -8.65 13.72 -6.56
CA ALA A 30 -9.04 12.76 -5.54
C ALA A 30 -7.75 12.05 -5.10
N LYS A 31 -7.48 12.06 -3.81
CA LYS A 31 -6.33 11.40 -3.20
C LYS A 31 -6.54 9.90 -3.27
N VAL A 32 -6.15 9.28 -4.38
CA VAL A 32 -6.29 7.84 -4.56
C VAL A 32 -5.14 7.14 -3.85
N VAL A 33 -5.45 6.41 -2.80
CA VAL A 33 -4.49 5.59 -2.06
C VAL A 33 -4.20 4.32 -2.84
N GLY A 34 -2.93 4.09 -3.18
CA GLY A 34 -2.58 2.96 -4.03
C GLY A 34 -3.19 3.02 -5.43
N GLY A 35 -3.36 4.22 -6.00
CA GLY A 35 -3.98 4.43 -7.31
C GLY A 35 -3.34 3.71 -8.48
N MET A 36 -2.20 3.04 -8.24
CA MET A 36 -1.54 2.16 -9.19
C MET A 36 -0.90 0.98 -8.45
N ALA A 37 -1.04 -0.22 -9.00
CA ALA A 37 -0.44 -1.44 -8.49
C ALA A 37 0.08 -2.31 -9.64
N ALA A 38 1.15 -3.06 -9.39
CA ALA A 38 1.66 -4.09 -10.29
C ALA A 38 1.06 -5.46 -9.92
N ASP A 39 0.96 -6.34 -10.90
CA ASP A 39 0.65 -7.74 -10.65
C ASP A 39 1.88 -8.43 -10.03
N PRO A 40 1.75 -9.09 -8.87
CA PRO A 40 2.88 -9.79 -8.25
C PRO A 40 3.49 -10.90 -9.12
N ASN A 41 2.71 -11.50 -10.02
CA ASN A 41 3.13 -12.59 -10.89
C ASN A 41 3.60 -12.11 -12.28
N ASP A 42 3.25 -10.90 -12.68
CA ASP A 42 3.63 -10.30 -13.96
C ASP A 42 3.95 -8.82 -13.75
N PRO A 43 5.20 -8.45 -13.47
CA PRO A 43 5.58 -7.07 -13.15
C PRO A 43 5.36 -6.09 -14.30
N ASP A 44 5.17 -6.57 -15.52
CA ASP A 44 4.80 -5.74 -16.67
C ASP A 44 3.29 -5.44 -16.72
N ARG A 45 2.48 -6.20 -15.98
CA ARG A 45 1.04 -5.97 -15.86
C ARG A 45 0.76 -4.98 -14.74
N ILE A 46 0.16 -3.85 -15.08
CA ILE A 46 -0.18 -2.79 -14.13
C ILE A 46 -1.67 -2.52 -14.12
N PHE A 47 -2.17 -2.16 -12.95
CA PHE A 47 -3.54 -1.70 -12.71
C PHE A 47 -3.47 -0.24 -12.23
N TYR A 48 -4.34 0.62 -12.75
CA TYR A 48 -4.43 2.00 -12.26
C TYR A 48 -5.87 2.50 -12.31
N VAL A 49 -6.17 3.43 -11.41
CA VAL A 49 -7.49 4.03 -11.25
C VAL A 49 -7.65 5.19 -12.23
N ALA A 50 -8.80 5.24 -12.90
CA ALA A 50 -9.23 6.33 -13.77
C ALA A 50 -10.72 6.65 -13.52
N GLY A 51 -11.00 7.55 -12.57
CA GLY A 51 -12.36 7.84 -12.12
C GLY A 51 -13.01 6.60 -11.47
N SER A 52 -14.17 6.21 -11.93
CA SER A 52 -14.90 5.03 -11.46
C SER A 52 -14.46 3.70 -12.11
N THR A 53 -13.32 3.71 -12.81
CA THR A 53 -12.86 2.55 -13.60
C THR A 53 -11.43 2.20 -13.24
N VAL A 54 -11.10 0.92 -13.11
CA VAL A 54 -9.71 0.46 -13.12
C VAL A 54 -9.33 0.09 -14.55
N VAL A 55 -8.21 0.63 -15.00
CA VAL A 55 -7.59 0.28 -16.28
C VAL A 55 -6.40 -0.61 -16.02
N TYR A 56 -6.25 -1.67 -16.78
CA TYR A 56 -5.09 -2.54 -16.69
C TYR A 56 -4.54 -2.96 -18.05
N GLY A 57 -3.26 -3.23 -18.09
CA GLY A 57 -2.55 -3.61 -19.31
C GLY A 57 -1.08 -3.90 -19.02
N HIS A 58 -0.32 -4.27 -20.08
CA HIS A 58 1.10 -4.56 -19.96
C HIS A 58 1.94 -3.36 -20.40
N LEU A 59 2.97 -3.07 -19.64
CA LEU A 59 3.98 -2.06 -19.99
C LEU A 59 4.68 -2.46 -21.30
N GLY A 60 4.90 -1.49 -22.17
CA GLY A 60 5.65 -1.71 -23.42
C GLY A 60 4.92 -2.45 -24.54
N LYS A 61 3.73 -2.98 -24.30
CA LYS A 61 2.90 -3.56 -25.37
C LYS A 61 1.96 -2.50 -25.94
N THR A 62 2.09 -2.22 -27.22
CA THR A 62 1.14 -1.36 -27.95
C THR A 62 -0.12 -2.15 -28.25
N GLY A 63 -1.18 -1.90 -27.51
CA GLY A 63 -2.51 -2.47 -27.75
C GLY A 63 -2.98 -3.40 -26.63
N GLY A 64 -4.20 -3.16 -26.20
CA GLY A 64 -4.91 -4.03 -25.25
C GLY A 64 -4.92 -3.51 -23.81
N GLN A 65 -5.52 -2.34 -23.60
CA GLN A 65 -6.02 -1.99 -22.27
C GLN A 65 -7.33 -2.71 -22.02
N SER A 66 -7.50 -3.22 -20.82
CA SER A 66 -8.74 -3.79 -20.32
C SER A 66 -9.25 -2.95 -19.15
N PHE A 67 -10.52 -3.11 -18.80
CA PHE A 67 -11.20 -2.24 -17.86
C PHE A 67 -12.03 -3.05 -16.88
N LEU A 68 -11.93 -2.72 -15.57
CA LEU A 68 -12.88 -3.16 -14.57
C LEU A 68 -13.88 -2.01 -14.37
N ARG A 69 -15.13 -2.26 -14.71
CA ARG A 69 -16.21 -1.28 -14.62
C ARG A 69 -17.33 -1.83 -13.77
N GLY A 70 -17.86 -1.02 -12.87
CA GLY A 70 -18.94 -1.45 -11.96
C GLY A 70 -19.15 -0.51 -10.77
N HIS A 71 -18.20 0.39 -10.51
CA HIS A 71 -18.42 1.48 -9.55
C HIS A 71 -19.30 2.55 -10.16
N ASP A 72 -20.14 3.16 -9.35
CA ASP A 72 -21.02 4.27 -9.71
C ASP A 72 -20.46 5.64 -9.27
N ASP A 73 -19.38 5.63 -8.45
CA ASP A 73 -18.67 6.83 -8.04
C ASP A 73 -17.14 6.63 -8.21
N ASP A 74 -16.36 7.67 -7.94
CA ASP A 74 -14.91 7.65 -8.14
C ASP A 74 -14.21 6.68 -7.18
N ILE A 75 -13.30 5.87 -7.71
CA ILE A 75 -12.51 4.92 -6.93
C ILE A 75 -11.44 5.69 -6.15
N THR A 76 -11.42 5.49 -4.83
CA THR A 76 -10.47 6.13 -3.90
C THR A 76 -9.27 5.27 -3.56
N CYS A 77 -9.39 3.95 -3.68
CA CYS A 77 -8.33 3.01 -3.33
C CYS A 77 -8.38 1.74 -4.17
N LEU A 78 -7.19 1.16 -4.36
CA LEU A 78 -6.96 -0.06 -5.13
C LEU A 78 -5.95 -0.93 -4.38
N ALA A 79 -6.21 -2.23 -4.30
CA ALA A 79 -5.27 -3.22 -3.80
C ALA A 79 -5.28 -4.47 -4.71
N VAL A 80 -4.10 -5.07 -4.88
CA VAL A 80 -3.94 -6.37 -5.55
C VAL A 80 -3.51 -7.38 -4.50
N SER A 81 -4.09 -8.58 -4.53
CA SER A 81 -3.76 -9.63 -3.57
C SER A 81 -2.33 -10.13 -3.75
N PRO A 82 -1.65 -10.61 -2.69
CA PRO A 82 -0.31 -11.20 -2.77
C PRO A 82 -0.14 -12.30 -3.82
N SER A 83 -1.17 -13.12 -4.07
CA SER A 83 -1.16 -14.11 -5.15
C SER A 83 -1.40 -13.54 -6.55
N GLY A 84 -1.81 -12.27 -6.67
CA GLY A 84 -2.20 -11.65 -7.95
C GLY A 84 -3.52 -12.16 -8.52
N THR A 85 -4.29 -12.97 -7.77
CA THR A 85 -5.55 -13.56 -8.26
C THR A 85 -6.76 -12.66 -8.04
N LEU A 86 -6.68 -11.72 -7.09
CA LEU A 86 -7.77 -10.83 -6.71
C LEU A 86 -7.35 -9.37 -6.77
N ILE A 87 -8.31 -8.52 -7.09
CA ILE A 87 -8.18 -7.06 -7.02
C ILE A 87 -9.33 -6.56 -6.16
N ALA A 88 -9.07 -5.60 -5.28
CA ALA A 88 -10.08 -4.91 -4.51
C ALA A 88 -10.05 -3.42 -4.82
N THR A 89 -11.22 -2.82 -4.95
CA THR A 89 -11.39 -1.39 -5.18
C THR A 89 -12.45 -0.84 -4.23
N GLY A 90 -12.23 0.35 -3.71
CA GLY A 90 -13.19 1.07 -2.88
C GLY A 90 -13.50 2.43 -3.50
N GLN A 91 -14.73 2.88 -3.38
CA GLN A 91 -15.21 4.14 -3.95
C GLN A 91 -15.48 5.20 -2.87
N GLU A 92 -15.64 6.44 -3.28
CA GLU A 92 -16.23 7.50 -2.45
C GLU A 92 -17.75 7.53 -2.61
N GLY A 93 -18.41 8.39 -1.84
CA GLY A 93 -19.85 8.61 -1.91
C GLY A 93 -20.63 7.89 -0.82
N VAL A 94 -21.95 8.12 -0.82
CA VAL A 94 -22.89 7.52 0.15
C VAL A 94 -23.16 6.08 -0.25
N ASN A 95 -23.21 5.17 0.72
CA ASN A 95 -23.29 3.72 0.52
C ASN A 95 -22.15 3.20 -0.38
N ALA A 96 -20.92 3.56 0.00
CA ALA A 96 -19.73 3.28 -0.78
C ALA A 96 -19.43 1.77 -0.85
N ASP A 97 -19.29 1.27 -2.06
CA ASP A 97 -18.97 -0.13 -2.31
C ASP A 97 -17.47 -0.42 -2.24
N VAL A 98 -17.14 -1.57 -1.70
CA VAL A 98 -15.89 -2.26 -1.98
C VAL A 98 -16.18 -3.37 -2.99
N VAL A 99 -15.54 -3.37 -4.14
CA VAL A 99 -15.72 -4.42 -5.15
C VAL A 99 -14.48 -5.30 -5.20
N LEU A 100 -14.71 -6.61 -5.08
CA LEU A 100 -13.70 -7.64 -5.24
C LEU A 100 -13.81 -8.23 -6.64
N TRP A 101 -12.69 -8.22 -7.38
CA TRP A 101 -12.59 -8.68 -8.76
C TRP A 101 -11.70 -9.91 -8.85
N ASP A 102 -12.05 -10.83 -9.73
CA ASP A 102 -11.14 -11.87 -10.21
C ASP A 102 -10.16 -11.25 -11.22
N ALA A 103 -8.87 -11.25 -10.87
CA ALA A 103 -7.83 -10.58 -11.67
C ALA A 103 -7.58 -11.27 -13.01
N THR A 104 -7.93 -12.55 -13.15
CA THR A 104 -7.74 -13.34 -14.38
C THR A 104 -8.83 -13.04 -15.40
N THR A 105 -10.07 -13.05 -14.93
CA THR A 105 -11.24 -12.88 -15.82
C THR A 105 -11.70 -11.43 -15.94
N GLY A 106 -11.28 -10.54 -15.02
CA GLY A 106 -11.74 -9.16 -14.92
C GLY A 106 -13.21 -9.04 -14.51
N LYS A 107 -13.82 -10.09 -13.95
CA LYS A 107 -15.21 -10.09 -13.51
C LYS A 107 -15.33 -9.74 -12.04
N GLU A 108 -16.42 -9.08 -11.68
CA GLU A 108 -16.81 -8.88 -10.29
C GLU A 108 -17.06 -10.24 -9.63
N LYS A 109 -16.38 -10.45 -8.49
CA LYS A 109 -16.55 -11.64 -7.63
C LYS A 109 -17.55 -11.35 -6.53
N PHE A 110 -17.39 -10.23 -5.83
CA PHE A 110 -18.27 -9.77 -4.77
C PHE A 110 -18.38 -8.25 -4.76
N ARG A 111 -19.56 -7.77 -4.34
CA ARG A 111 -19.83 -6.37 -3.99
C ARG A 111 -20.16 -6.30 -2.51
N LEU A 112 -19.39 -5.51 -1.77
CA LEU A 112 -19.39 -5.45 -0.31
C LEU A 112 -19.84 -4.03 0.09
N SER A 113 -21.13 -3.90 0.45
CA SER A 113 -21.84 -2.62 0.58
C SER A 113 -22.19 -2.32 2.04
N GLU A 114 -21.17 -2.12 2.90
CA GLU A 114 -21.35 -1.89 4.35
C GLU A 114 -20.79 -0.54 4.83
N HIS A 115 -20.05 0.16 3.96
CA HIS A 115 -19.60 1.52 4.25
C HIS A 115 -20.72 2.51 3.92
N ASP A 116 -21.08 3.35 4.90
CA ASP A 116 -22.12 4.38 4.71
C ASP A 116 -21.64 5.55 3.89
N GLU A 117 -20.33 5.82 3.99
CA GLU A 117 -19.61 6.91 3.33
C GLU A 117 -18.47 6.32 2.47
N GLY A 118 -17.46 7.08 2.12
CA GLY A 118 -16.36 6.60 1.26
C GLY A 118 -15.42 5.59 1.93
N VAL A 119 -14.73 4.81 1.11
CA VAL A 119 -13.65 3.90 1.50
C VAL A 119 -12.30 4.61 1.38
N ALA A 120 -11.49 4.60 2.43
CA ALA A 120 -10.20 5.30 2.46
C ALA A 120 -9.04 4.43 1.97
N CYS A 121 -8.97 3.18 2.41
CA CYS A 121 -7.88 2.27 2.05
C CYS A 121 -8.28 0.80 2.19
N LEU A 122 -7.57 -0.06 1.45
CA LEU A 122 -7.78 -1.50 1.35
C LEU A 122 -6.45 -2.23 1.48
N ALA A 123 -6.46 -3.41 2.09
CA ALA A 123 -5.32 -4.33 2.06
C ALA A 123 -5.77 -5.78 2.14
N PHE A 124 -5.09 -6.65 1.38
CA PHE A 124 -5.23 -8.10 1.51
C PHE A 124 -4.30 -8.66 2.56
N SER A 125 -4.72 -9.72 3.24
CA SER A 125 -3.84 -10.51 4.11
C SER A 125 -2.77 -11.25 3.29
N PRO A 126 -1.64 -11.65 3.93
CA PRO A 126 -0.54 -12.33 3.22
C PRO A 126 -0.92 -13.67 2.55
N ASP A 127 -2.00 -14.29 2.99
CA ASP A 127 -2.55 -15.56 2.47
C ASP A 127 -3.79 -15.37 1.59
N ASP A 128 -4.11 -14.12 1.22
CA ASP A 128 -5.27 -13.71 0.42
C ASP A 128 -6.64 -13.99 1.04
N ARG A 129 -6.72 -14.59 2.24
CA ARG A 129 -8.00 -15.02 2.83
C ARG A 129 -8.84 -13.88 3.37
N LEU A 130 -8.19 -12.80 3.78
CA LEU A 130 -8.89 -11.62 4.29
C LEU A 130 -8.61 -10.39 3.43
N LEU A 131 -9.63 -9.57 3.28
CA LEU A 131 -9.54 -8.19 2.83
C LEU A 131 -9.95 -7.29 3.99
N ILE A 132 -9.13 -6.29 4.32
CA ILE A 132 -9.53 -5.22 5.24
C ILE A 132 -9.92 -3.99 4.42
N SER A 133 -11.06 -3.41 4.74
CA SER A 133 -11.48 -2.11 4.24
C SER A 133 -11.63 -1.12 5.40
N CYS A 134 -11.07 0.07 5.22
CA CYS A 134 -11.19 1.18 6.16
C CYS A 134 -11.99 2.28 5.48
N GLY A 135 -13.05 2.74 6.14
CA GLY A 135 -13.82 3.88 5.69
C GLY A 135 -13.08 5.20 5.90
N ILE A 136 -13.54 6.24 5.23
CA ILE A 136 -13.08 7.61 5.46
C ILE A 136 -13.45 8.06 6.89
N HIS A 137 -12.94 9.22 7.29
CA HIS A 137 -13.20 9.76 8.63
C HIS A 137 -14.72 9.88 8.96
N ALA A 138 -15.55 10.20 7.98
CA ALA A 138 -17.00 10.35 8.18
C ALA A 138 -17.68 8.99 8.38
N ASP A 139 -17.21 7.94 7.72
CA ASP A 139 -17.70 6.57 7.85
C ASP A 139 -17.27 5.94 9.19
N GLY A 140 -15.99 6.09 9.55
CA GLY A 140 -15.44 5.63 10.83
C GLY A 140 -15.49 4.12 11.07
N LYS A 141 -15.69 3.30 10.04
CA LYS A 141 -15.83 1.85 10.13
C LYS A 141 -14.61 1.13 9.57
N ILE A 142 -14.35 -0.06 10.10
CA ILE A 142 -13.38 -1.01 9.56
C ILE A 142 -14.04 -2.39 9.47
N PHE A 143 -13.86 -3.07 8.34
CA PHE A 143 -14.37 -4.41 8.10
C PHE A 143 -13.23 -5.35 7.70
N ALA A 144 -13.32 -6.59 8.19
CA ALA A 144 -12.56 -7.72 7.71
C ALA A 144 -13.51 -8.64 6.94
N TRP A 145 -13.18 -8.90 5.67
CA TRP A 145 -14.00 -9.69 4.75
C TRP A 145 -13.27 -10.99 4.42
N ASP A 146 -14.00 -12.08 4.36
CA ASP A 146 -13.53 -13.32 3.79
C ASP A 146 -13.57 -13.21 2.26
N THR A 147 -12.44 -13.38 1.60
CA THR A 147 -12.32 -13.19 0.15
C THR A 147 -12.91 -14.32 -0.68
N GLU A 148 -13.15 -15.48 -0.06
CA GLU A 148 -13.76 -16.63 -0.73
C GLU A 148 -15.29 -16.54 -0.72
N THR A 149 -15.86 -16.09 0.39
CA THR A 149 -17.32 -16.04 0.59
C THR A 149 -17.94 -14.65 0.44
N GLY A 150 -17.12 -13.57 0.53
CA GLY A 150 -17.60 -12.19 0.57
C GLY A 150 -18.27 -11.80 1.90
N CYS A 151 -18.24 -12.66 2.91
CA CYS A 151 -18.87 -12.40 4.19
C CYS A 151 -17.98 -11.58 5.13
N ILE A 152 -18.62 -10.82 6.03
CA ILE A 152 -17.93 -10.14 7.11
C ILE A 152 -17.42 -11.17 8.11
N VAL A 153 -16.10 -11.15 8.37
CA VAL A 153 -15.45 -11.94 9.42
C VAL A 153 -15.47 -11.19 10.75
N ALA A 154 -15.15 -9.92 10.71
CA ALA A 154 -15.14 -9.04 11.87
C ALA A 154 -15.32 -7.58 11.44
N ASN A 155 -15.81 -6.75 12.35
CA ASN A 155 -15.91 -5.31 12.14
C ASN A 155 -15.54 -4.54 13.40
N GLY A 156 -15.27 -3.25 13.25
CA GLY A 156 -14.93 -2.37 14.35
C GLY A 156 -15.05 -0.89 13.98
N ALA A 157 -14.72 -0.04 14.93
CA ALA A 157 -14.69 1.40 14.72
C ALA A 157 -13.26 1.88 14.54
N LEU A 158 -13.04 2.73 13.53
CA LEU A 158 -11.82 3.50 13.38
C LEU A 158 -11.81 4.67 14.38
N ALA A 159 -10.63 5.09 14.78
CA ALA A 159 -10.48 6.33 15.53
C ALA A 159 -11.00 7.53 14.69
N PRO A 160 -11.47 8.60 15.34
CA PRO A 160 -12.06 9.76 14.64
C PRO A 160 -10.98 10.62 13.97
N ARG A 161 -10.17 10.03 13.11
CA ARG A 161 -9.09 10.68 12.34
C ARG A 161 -8.98 10.07 10.95
N GLU A 162 -8.36 10.81 10.03
CA GLU A 162 -8.11 10.33 8.68
C GLU A 162 -7.17 9.12 8.70
N THR A 163 -7.59 8.02 8.07
CA THR A 163 -6.75 6.87 7.76
C THR A 163 -6.25 7.00 6.33
N ASN A 164 -4.92 6.98 6.16
CA ASN A 164 -4.30 7.22 4.85
C ASN A 164 -3.70 5.96 4.23
N ALA A 165 -3.29 5.00 5.04
CA ALA A 165 -2.73 3.75 4.54
C ALA A 165 -2.92 2.62 5.56
N ILE A 166 -2.89 1.41 5.03
CA ILE A 166 -2.98 0.16 5.77
C ILE A 166 -1.95 -0.83 5.22
N ALA A 167 -1.37 -1.64 6.10
CA ALA A 167 -0.50 -2.74 5.71
C ALA A 167 -0.68 -3.92 6.66
N PHE A 168 -0.58 -5.15 6.13
CA PHE A 168 -0.53 -6.37 6.94
C PHE A 168 0.89 -6.71 7.36
N ALA A 169 1.03 -7.28 8.56
CA ALA A 169 2.23 -7.96 8.98
C ALA A 169 2.37 -9.28 8.20
N PRO A 170 3.60 -9.62 7.72
CA PRO A 170 3.80 -10.82 6.91
C PRO A 170 3.49 -12.14 7.63
N LYS A 171 3.64 -12.18 8.96
CA LYS A 171 3.44 -13.40 9.75
C LYS A 171 2.02 -13.51 10.27
N ILE A 172 1.35 -14.60 9.91
CA ILE A 172 0.06 -14.99 10.46
C ILE A 172 0.29 -15.88 11.67
N GLN A 173 -0.43 -15.63 12.75
CA GLN A 173 -0.29 -16.32 14.03
C GLN A 173 -1.43 -17.29 14.31
N ARG A 174 -1.36 -18.03 15.43
CA ARG A 174 -2.42 -18.95 15.90
C ARG A 174 -2.93 -19.91 14.82
N ASN A 175 -2.02 -20.66 14.20
CA ASN A 175 -2.34 -21.62 13.14
C ASN A 175 -3.11 -21.02 11.96
N GLY A 176 -2.78 -19.78 11.57
CA GLY A 176 -3.36 -19.14 10.40
C GLY A 176 -4.69 -18.43 10.64
N THR A 177 -5.06 -18.15 11.89
CA THR A 177 -6.34 -17.47 12.20
C THR A 177 -6.19 -16.07 12.79
N TYR A 178 -4.99 -15.70 13.21
CA TYR A 178 -4.76 -14.39 13.82
C TYR A 178 -3.85 -13.53 12.96
N TYR A 179 -4.38 -12.41 12.51
CA TYR A 179 -3.74 -11.47 11.61
C TYR A 179 -3.40 -10.18 12.37
N THR A 180 -2.21 -9.66 12.12
CA THR A 180 -1.82 -8.35 12.61
C THR A 180 -1.69 -7.40 11.42
N PHE A 181 -2.21 -6.20 11.54
CA PHE A 181 -2.05 -5.16 10.53
C PHE A 181 -1.97 -3.78 11.19
N GLY A 182 -1.52 -2.78 10.47
CA GLY A 182 -1.37 -1.42 10.94
C GLY A 182 -2.11 -0.44 10.06
N THR A 183 -2.76 0.55 10.67
CA THR A 183 -3.30 1.72 9.97
C THR A 183 -2.55 2.97 10.40
N VAL A 184 -2.32 3.86 9.44
CA VAL A 184 -1.63 5.13 9.68
C VAL A 184 -2.40 6.28 9.05
N GLY A 185 -2.33 7.44 9.69
CA GLY A 185 -3.06 8.61 9.23
C GLY A 185 -2.63 9.91 9.90
N LYS A 186 -3.57 10.82 10.09
CA LYS A 186 -3.30 12.13 10.69
C LYS A 186 -2.98 11.99 12.19
N GLU A 187 -1.70 12.13 12.53
CA GLU A 187 -1.18 12.04 13.91
C GLU A 187 -1.52 10.71 14.62
N GLU A 188 -1.76 9.65 13.86
CA GLU A 188 -2.20 8.38 14.41
C GLU A 188 -1.57 7.19 13.71
N VAL A 189 -1.17 6.22 14.53
CA VAL A 189 -0.74 4.89 14.12
C VAL A 189 -1.43 3.90 15.05
N VAL A 190 -2.13 2.93 14.48
CA VAL A 190 -2.84 1.89 15.23
C VAL A 190 -2.38 0.53 14.76
N ILE A 191 -2.01 -0.33 15.69
CA ILE A 191 -1.76 -1.75 15.43
C ILE A 191 -3.02 -2.52 15.77
N TRP A 192 -3.49 -3.28 14.80
CA TRP A 192 -4.73 -4.07 14.87
C TRP A 192 -4.41 -5.54 14.97
N GLY A 193 -5.25 -6.26 15.71
CA GLY A 193 -5.33 -7.70 15.71
C GLY A 193 -6.70 -8.15 15.22
N CYS A 194 -6.73 -9.07 14.27
CA CYS A 194 -7.95 -9.71 13.80
C CYS A 194 -7.88 -11.22 14.06
N ASP A 195 -8.72 -11.74 14.95
CA ASP A 195 -8.90 -13.17 15.17
C ASP A 195 -10.07 -13.65 14.29
N ALA A 196 -9.75 -14.13 13.10
CA ALA A 196 -10.75 -14.57 12.13
C ALA A 196 -11.54 -15.80 12.61
N GLY A 197 -10.92 -16.64 13.44
CA GLY A 197 -11.61 -17.81 14.01
C GLY A 197 -12.67 -17.46 15.06
N ARG A 198 -12.54 -16.27 15.68
CA ARG A 198 -13.49 -15.78 16.68
C ARG A 198 -14.35 -14.62 16.22
N GLY A 199 -14.11 -14.09 15.03
CA GLY A 199 -14.80 -12.92 14.51
C GLY A 199 -14.50 -11.64 15.30
N LEU A 200 -13.27 -11.48 15.81
CA LEU A 200 -12.89 -10.35 16.66
C LEU A 200 -11.82 -9.49 15.97
N ILE A 201 -12.01 -8.20 16.02
CA ILE A 201 -11.04 -7.20 15.57
C ILE A 201 -10.86 -6.16 16.68
N GLY A 202 -9.61 -5.76 16.95
CA GLY A 202 -9.31 -4.74 17.93
C GLY A 202 -8.02 -4.02 17.63
N GLY A 203 -7.99 -2.72 17.86
CA GLY A 203 -6.83 -1.86 17.59
C GLY A 203 -6.23 -1.27 18.87
N GLN A 204 -4.90 -1.15 18.90
CA GLN A 204 -4.16 -0.44 19.93
C GLN A 204 -3.41 0.73 19.30
N LYS A 205 -3.71 1.94 19.77
CA LYS A 205 -3.03 3.15 19.33
C LYS A 205 -1.58 3.16 19.81
N CYS A 206 -0.66 3.47 18.90
CA CYS A 206 0.74 3.62 19.23
C CYS A 206 1.03 4.97 19.88
N GLY A 207 1.90 4.95 20.89
CA GLY A 207 2.46 6.15 21.47
C GLY A 207 3.43 6.80 20.49
N THR A 208 3.15 8.05 20.10
CA THR A 208 3.99 8.85 19.19
C THR A 208 4.87 9.86 19.95
N GLY A 209 4.81 9.88 21.29
CA GLY A 209 5.43 10.92 22.11
C GLY A 209 4.88 12.32 21.76
N ASN A 210 5.77 13.30 21.70
CA ASN A 210 5.42 14.67 21.30
C ASN A 210 5.45 14.89 19.78
N THR A 211 5.65 13.82 19.00
CA THR A 211 5.81 13.92 17.56
C THR A 211 4.45 13.89 16.88
N LYS A 212 4.07 15.01 16.27
CA LYS A 212 2.87 15.11 15.44
C LYS A 212 3.27 14.95 13.97
N ARG A 213 2.85 13.87 13.35
CA ARG A 213 3.13 13.56 11.95
C ARG A 213 1.84 13.27 11.18
N TYR A 214 1.82 13.68 9.93
CA TYR A 214 0.80 13.24 8.98
C TYR A 214 1.39 12.05 8.19
N PHE A 215 1.02 10.84 8.59
CA PHE A 215 1.50 9.63 7.94
C PHE A 215 0.75 9.37 6.63
N THR A 216 1.48 8.94 5.61
CA THR A 216 0.98 8.77 4.23
C THR A 216 1.08 7.35 3.72
N SER A 217 1.96 6.55 4.31
CA SER A 217 2.22 5.17 3.89
C SER A 217 2.77 4.35 5.04
N CYS A 218 2.65 3.02 4.97
CA CYS A 218 3.25 2.14 5.97
C CYS A 218 3.59 0.77 5.38
N VAL A 219 4.52 0.08 6.04
CA VAL A 219 4.91 -1.29 5.75
C VAL A 219 5.45 -1.96 7.01
N PHE A 220 5.23 -3.26 7.16
CA PHE A 220 5.83 -4.03 8.24
C PHE A 220 7.22 -4.55 7.88
N SER A 221 8.05 -4.74 8.90
CA SER A 221 9.28 -5.52 8.79
C SER A 221 8.96 -6.99 8.46
N GLY A 222 9.89 -7.67 7.76
CA GLY A 222 9.70 -9.07 7.37
C GLY A 222 9.52 -10.04 8.55
N ASP A 223 10.00 -9.67 9.75
CA ASP A 223 9.80 -10.42 10.99
C ASP A 223 8.52 -10.05 11.74
N SER A 224 7.77 -9.05 11.26
CA SER A 224 6.53 -8.52 11.86
C SER A 224 6.72 -7.84 13.22
N GLN A 225 7.95 -7.46 13.60
CA GLN A 225 8.22 -6.83 14.89
C GLN A 225 8.12 -5.32 14.84
N GLU A 226 8.27 -4.72 13.67
CA GLU A 226 8.26 -3.28 13.46
C GLU A 226 7.29 -2.87 12.37
N LEU A 227 6.68 -1.70 12.54
CA LEU A 227 5.93 -0.99 11.53
C LEU A 227 6.70 0.28 11.16
N TYR A 228 7.00 0.44 9.89
CA TYR A 228 7.59 1.65 9.33
C TYR A 228 6.49 2.51 8.74
N ALA A 229 6.40 3.76 9.17
CA ALA A 229 5.40 4.71 8.73
C ALA A 229 6.06 5.93 8.09
N GLY A 230 5.80 6.14 6.81
CA GLY A 230 6.26 7.30 6.06
C GLY A 230 5.36 8.50 6.30
N SER A 231 5.96 9.68 6.40
CA SER A 231 5.23 10.92 6.67
C SER A 231 5.20 11.87 5.48
N LYS A 232 4.32 12.85 5.56
CA LYS A 232 4.23 13.94 4.58
C LYS A 232 5.50 14.80 4.53
N SER A 233 6.30 14.82 5.60
CA SER A 233 7.59 15.51 5.65
C SER A 233 8.77 14.70 5.10
N GLY A 234 8.55 13.47 4.64
CA GLY A 234 9.58 12.63 4.03
C GLY A 234 10.42 11.84 5.02
N ASP A 235 10.08 11.88 6.30
CA ASP A 235 10.70 11.05 7.33
C ASP A 235 9.93 9.73 7.53
N ILE A 236 10.65 8.73 8.00
CA ILE A 236 10.12 7.42 8.34
C ILE A 236 10.19 7.26 9.86
N SER A 237 9.07 6.92 10.46
CA SER A 237 8.94 6.60 11.87
C SER A 237 8.86 5.09 12.05
N THR A 238 9.65 4.54 12.97
CA THR A 238 9.69 3.11 13.29
C THR A 238 8.95 2.86 14.59
N PHE A 239 7.93 2.03 14.53
CA PHE A 239 7.11 1.63 15.68
C PHE A 239 7.39 0.19 16.06
N ASN A 240 7.53 -0.09 17.35
CA ASN A 240 7.53 -1.44 17.86
C ASN A 240 6.09 -1.97 17.89
N VAL A 241 5.84 -3.11 17.27
CA VAL A 241 4.49 -3.68 17.15
C VAL A 241 3.97 -4.18 18.50
N GLN A 242 4.78 -4.90 19.25
CA GLN A 242 4.36 -5.47 20.55
C GLN A 242 4.10 -4.40 21.61
N GLY A 243 4.98 -3.39 21.68
CA GLY A 243 4.87 -2.32 22.69
C GLY A 243 3.97 -1.16 22.24
N CYS A 244 3.56 -1.10 20.98
CA CYS A 244 2.81 0.02 20.39
C CYS A 244 3.43 1.38 20.72
N VAL A 245 4.75 1.51 20.51
CA VAL A 245 5.49 2.75 20.79
C VAL A 245 6.44 3.12 19.65
N LEU A 246 6.60 4.41 19.44
CA LEU A 246 7.61 4.96 18.55
C LEU A 246 9.01 4.66 19.12
N ARG A 247 9.88 4.04 18.32
CA ARG A 247 11.29 3.79 18.67
C ARG A 247 12.20 4.90 18.21
N ASN A 248 12.12 5.21 16.93
CA ASN A 248 12.95 6.24 16.29
C ASN A 248 12.25 6.80 15.04
N TRP A 249 12.87 7.81 14.48
CA TRP A 249 12.50 8.35 13.16
C TRP A 249 13.77 8.74 12.41
N SER A 250 13.73 8.72 11.09
CA SER A 250 14.84 9.10 10.22
C SER A 250 14.35 9.82 8.96
N PRO A 251 15.04 10.86 8.49
CA PRO A 251 14.75 11.47 7.21
C PRO A 251 15.06 10.47 6.09
N CYS A 252 14.28 10.47 5.01
CA CYS A 252 14.46 9.55 3.89
C CYS A 252 14.34 10.24 2.54
N CYS A 253 13.35 11.09 2.34
CA CYS A 253 13.11 11.81 1.09
C CYS A 253 12.75 13.27 1.35
N LYS A 254 12.83 14.11 0.34
CA LYS A 254 12.52 15.55 0.46
C LYS A 254 11.00 15.83 0.45
N GLY A 255 10.22 14.96 -0.23
CA GLY A 255 8.77 15.03 -0.29
C GLY A 255 8.09 13.97 0.57
N ALA A 256 6.76 13.90 0.53
CA ALA A 256 6.00 12.91 1.29
C ALA A 256 6.45 11.48 0.96
N ALA A 257 6.73 10.65 1.97
CA ALA A 257 7.03 9.23 1.78
C ALA A 257 5.75 8.47 1.45
N GLN A 258 5.52 8.16 0.18
CA GLN A 258 4.23 7.66 -0.31
C GLN A 258 4.16 6.16 -0.50
N VAL A 259 5.28 5.54 -0.85
CA VAL A 259 5.32 4.11 -1.20
C VAL A 259 6.55 3.47 -0.58
N PHE A 260 6.39 2.28 -0.03
CA PHE A 260 7.48 1.42 0.39
C PHE A 260 7.55 0.18 -0.50
N MET A 261 8.75 -0.14 -0.97
CA MET A 261 9.04 -1.38 -1.69
C MET A 261 10.15 -2.13 -0.94
N PRO A 262 9.87 -3.28 -0.33
CA PRO A 262 10.89 -4.09 0.33
C PRO A 262 11.86 -4.66 -0.72
N VAL A 263 13.15 -4.63 -0.40
CA VAL A 263 14.24 -5.17 -1.22
C VAL A 263 15.10 -6.07 -0.34
N ASP A 264 15.68 -7.13 -0.92
CA ASP A 264 16.53 -8.09 -0.22
C ASP A 264 15.84 -8.65 1.04
N ASN A 265 14.64 -9.22 0.85
CA ASN A 265 13.81 -9.79 1.92
C ASN A 265 13.53 -8.81 3.10
N GLY A 266 13.37 -7.52 2.79
CA GLY A 266 13.09 -6.48 3.78
C GLY A 266 14.33 -5.99 4.54
N ARG A 267 15.54 -6.29 4.06
CA ARG A 267 16.78 -5.71 4.59
C ARG A 267 16.88 -4.21 4.29
N TYR A 268 16.31 -3.79 3.16
CA TYR A 268 16.21 -2.42 2.71
C TYR A 268 14.80 -2.15 2.19
N TYR A 269 14.43 -0.88 2.17
CA TYR A 269 13.19 -0.42 1.57
C TYR A 269 13.48 0.72 0.61
N LEU A 270 13.01 0.61 -0.62
CA LEU A 270 12.92 1.76 -1.51
C LEU A 270 11.70 2.55 -1.12
N VAL A 271 11.87 3.85 -0.99
CA VAL A 271 10.82 4.77 -0.56
C VAL A 271 10.61 5.81 -1.65
N GLY A 272 9.44 5.79 -2.27
CA GLY A 272 9.04 6.79 -3.26
C GLY A 272 8.63 8.10 -2.60
N GLY A 273 9.30 9.18 -2.94
CA GLY A 273 8.99 10.52 -2.47
C GLY A 273 7.97 11.24 -3.36
N GLY A 274 7.11 12.07 -2.77
CA GLY A 274 6.15 12.88 -3.51
C GLY A 274 6.77 13.96 -4.41
N ASP A 275 8.07 14.18 -4.30
CA ASP A 275 8.88 15.04 -5.17
C ASP A 275 9.48 14.29 -6.37
N GLY A 276 9.16 12.99 -6.53
CA GLY A 276 9.70 12.12 -7.56
C GLY A 276 11.05 11.49 -7.20
N SER A 277 11.58 11.76 -6.00
CA SER A 277 12.81 11.11 -5.51
C SER A 277 12.55 9.68 -5.05
N VAL A 278 13.61 8.86 -5.06
CA VAL A 278 13.58 7.52 -4.46
C VAL A 278 14.67 7.47 -3.38
N GLY A 279 14.24 7.27 -2.14
CA GLY A 279 15.12 7.08 -1.00
C GLY A 279 15.38 5.59 -0.73
N VAL A 280 16.49 5.29 -0.06
CA VAL A 280 16.79 3.96 0.46
C VAL A 280 16.74 4.01 1.99
N PHE A 281 15.81 3.30 2.58
CA PHE A 281 15.69 3.17 4.01
C PHE A 281 16.29 1.85 4.49
N ASN A 282 17.23 1.94 5.44
CA ASN A 282 17.84 0.80 6.11
C ASN A 282 17.46 0.82 7.60
N PRO A 283 16.56 -0.07 8.06
CA PRO A 283 16.11 -0.07 9.45
C PRO A 283 17.19 -0.45 10.46
N HIS A 284 18.28 -1.08 10.01
CA HIS A 284 19.37 -1.57 10.88
C HIS A 284 20.56 -0.61 10.97
N LYS A 285 20.52 0.54 10.30
CA LYS A 285 21.55 1.58 10.42
C LYS A 285 21.01 2.79 11.17
N PRO A 286 21.84 3.45 11.99
CA PRO A 286 21.44 4.74 12.55
C PRO A 286 21.14 5.70 11.40
N PRO A 287 20.24 6.69 11.60
CA PRO A 287 19.88 7.65 10.57
C PRO A 287 21.12 8.45 10.19
N THR A 288 21.77 8.05 9.13
CA THR A 288 22.71 8.86 8.38
C THR A 288 21.94 9.43 7.21
N VAL A 289 22.18 10.71 6.89
CA VAL A 289 21.64 11.30 5.66
C VAL A 289 22.08 10.38 4.52
N LEU A 290 21.14 9.60 3.99
CA LEU A 290 21.40 8.80 2.81
C LEU A 290 21.50 9.79 1.66
N ASP A 291 22.62 9.74 0.94
CA ASP A 291 22.76 10.43 -0.33
C ASP A 291 21.55 10.04 -1.17
N ALA A 292 20.66 10.99 -1.41
CA ALA A 292 19.58 10.81 -2.35
C ALA A 292 20.25 10.46 -3.68
N LEU A 293 19.97 9.27 -4.19
CA LEU A 293 20.34 8.96 -5.55
C LEU A 293 19.49 9.90 -6.41
N ASP A 294 20.12 10.97 -6.90
CA ASP A 294 19.52 11.89 -7.85
C ASP A 294 19.31 11.15 -9.18
N TYR A 295 18.27 10.30 -9.23
CA TYR A 295 17.73 9.81 -10.47
C TYR A 295 16.67 10.80 -10.94
N VAL A 296 17.11 11.75 -11.75
CA VAL A 296 16.22 12.55 -12.58
C VAL A 296 15.76 11.65 -13.72
N TRP A 297 14.47 11.36 -13.77
CA TRP A 297 13.79 10.71 -14.90
C TRP A 297 13.45 11.71 -16.00
#